data_a6a7c00a0adb5c1779677f3bc652ef8c
#
_entry.id   a6a7c00a0adb5c1779677f3bc652ef8c
#
_cell.length_a   1.000
_cell.length_b   1.000
_cell.length_c   1.000
_cell.angle_alpha   90.00
_cell.angle_beta   90.00
_cell.angle_gamma   90.00
#
_symmetry.space_group_name_H-M   'P 1'
#
loop_
_entity.id
_entity.type
_entity.pdbx_description
1 polymer ?
#
loop_
_entity_poly.entity_id
_entity_poly.type
_entity_poly.pdbx_seq_one_letter_code
_entity_poly.pdbx_strand_id
1 'polypeptide(L)'
;MKYIFEWDYNKAKTNILKHQVSFEDATSVFKDKNMLSIFDNKHSQNEERWITIGMDLKTRTLVIIHTFVSIDNETTKIRIISARRATKKEQKMYLEN
;
A
#
# COMPACT_ATOMS: atom_id res chain seq x y z
N MET A 1 6.83 -12.53 10.44
CA MET A 1 6.86 -11.05 10.53
C MET A 1 5.48 -10.50 10.82
N LYS A 2 5.39 -9.54 11.68
CA LYS A 2 4.13 -8.92 12.09
C LYS A 2 4.05 -7.50 11.53
N TYR A 3 2.91 -7.17 10.92
CA TYR A 3 2.63 -5.81 10.45
C TYR A 3 1.67 -5.12 11.40
N ILE A 4 1.95 -3.86 11.72
CA ILE A 4 1.05 -2.97 12.44
C ILE A 4 0.65 -1.88 11.45
N PHE A 5 -0.65 -1.74 11.20
CA PHE A 5 -1.16 -0.75 10.26
C PHE A 5 -1.73 0.46 11.00
N GLU A 6 -1.48 1.64 10.43
CA GLU A 6 -2.08 2.87 10.92
C GLU A 6 -2.39 3.78 9.74
N TRP A 7 -3.25 4.77 9.95
CA TRP A 7 -3.56 5.78 8.94
C TRP A 7 -4.29 6.95 9.58
N ASP A 8 -4.32 8.05 8.84
CA ASP A 8 -5.09 9.24 9.20
C ASP A 8 -6.56 9.00 8.84
N TYR A 9 -7.46 9.20 9.78
CA TYR A 9 -8.89 8.96 9.61
C TYR A 9 -9.48 9.79 8.47
N ASN A 10 -9.10 11.07 8.38
CA ASN A 10 -9.63 11.95 7.33
C ASN A 10 -9.13 11.55 5.95
N LYS A 11 -7.87 11.13 5.84
CA LYS A 11 -7.32 10.62 4.58
C LYS A 11 -8.02 9.35 4.15
N ALA A 12 -8.37 8.48 5.09
CA ALA A 12 -9.09 7.24 4.78
C ALA A 12 -10.45 7.55 4.16
N LYS A 13 -11.18 8.51 4.74
CA LYS A 13 -12.48 8.94 4.22
C LYS A 13 -12.37 9.55 2.82
N THR A 14 -11.41 10.46 2.64
CA THR A 14 -11.15 11.08 1.35
C THR A 14 -10.78 10.04 0.30
N ASN A 15 -10.00 9.06 0.68
CA ASN A 15 -9.56 8.01 -0.23
C ASN A 15 -10.74 7.19 -0.76
N ILE A 16 -11.71 6.86 0.09
CA ILE A 16 -12.92 6.14 -0.32
C ILE A 16 -13.71 6.97 -1.34
N LEU A 17 -13.84 8.28 -1.09
CA LEU A 17 -14.55 9.16 -2.01
C LEU A 17 -13.86 9.27 -3.38
N LYS A 18 -12.53 9.33 -3.39
CA LYS A 18 -11.76 9.49 -4.63
C LYS A 18 -11.59 8.18 -5.41
N HIS A 19 -11.36 7.08 -4.71
CA HIS A 19 -10.87 5.86 -5.34
C HIS A 19 -11.74 4.63 -5.06
N GLN A 20 -12.75 4.74 -4.20
CA GLN A 20 -13.63 3.64 -3.80
C GLN A 20 -12.85 2.46 -3.21
N VAL A 21 -11.76 2.75 -2.52
CA VAL A 21 -10.92 1.75 -1.86
C VAL A 21 -10.76 2.16 -0.40
N SER A 22 -11.11 1.27 0.52
CA SER A 22 -10.87 1.49 1.94
C SER A 22 -9.44 1.14 2.30
N PHE A 23 -8.89 1.78 3.33
CA PHE A 23 -7.57 1.42 3.82
C PHE A 23 -7.59 0.04 4.51
N GLU A 24 -8.73 -0.34 5.09
CA GLU A 24 -8.90 -1.69 5.63
C GLU A 24 -8.70 -2.75 4.53
N ASP A 25 -9.33 -2.57 3.38
CA ASP A 25 -9.15 -3.49 2.25
C ASP A 25 -7.69 -3.47 1.76
N ALA A 26 -7.07 -2.30 1.77
CA ALA A 26 -5.69 -2.15 1.32
C ALA A 26 -4.70 -2.95 2.17
N THR A 27 -4.97 -3.15 3.47
CA THR A 27 -4.07 -3.93 4.33
C THR A 27 -3.87 -5.35 3.81
N SER A 28 -4.88 -5.93 3.15
CA SER A 28 -4.81 -7.30 2.66
C SER A 28 -3.79 -7.48 1.53
N VAL A 29 -3.41 -6.40 0.85
CA VAL A 29 -2.37 -6.44 -0.18
C VAL A 29 -1.05 -6.94 0.39
N PHE A 30 -0.77 -6.64 1.65
CA PHE A 30 0.50 -7.03 2.29
C PHE A 30 0.57 -8.51 2.64
N LYS A 31 -0.50 -9.26 2.40
CA LYS A 31 -0.52 -10.73 2.47
C LYS A 31 -0.31 -11.39 1.12
N ASP A 32 -0.31 -10.60 0.04
CA ASP A 32 -0.10 -11.12 -1.31
C ASP A 32 1.37 -11.46 -1.49
N LYS A 33 1.66 -12.74 -1.74
CA LYS A 33 3.04 -13.22 -1.94
C LYS A 33 3.69 -12.65 -3.19
N ASN A 34 2.89 -12.16 -4.12
CA ASN A 34 3.39 -11.62 -5.40
C ASN A 34 3.44 -10.10 -5.41
N MET A 35 3.21 -9.45 -4.27
CA MET A 35 3.25 -7.99 -4.22
C MET A 35 4.62 -7.47 -4.65
N LEU A 36 4.61 -6.31 -5.31
CA LEU A 36 5.80 -5.60 -5.76
C LEU A 36 5.91 -4.32 -4.97
N SER A 37 7.02 -4.11 -4.25
CA SER A 37 7.23 -2.89 -3.49
C SER A 37 8.43 -2.13 -4.06
N ILE A 38 8.22 -0.85 -4.33
CA ILE A 38 9.21 0.04 -4.94
C ILE A 38 9.38 1.26 -4.04
N PHE A 39 10.63 1.66 -3.80
CA PHE A 39 10.90 2.88 -3.05
C PHE A 39 10.47 4.11 -3.87
N ASP A 40 9.69 5.00 -3.25
CA ASP A 40 9.22 6.22 -3.91
C ASP A 40 10.22 7.34 -3.68
N ASN A 41 11.23 7.40 -4.55
CA ASN A 41 12.31 8.36 -4.43
C ASN A 41 11.85 9.82 -4.56
N LYS A 42 10.80 10.07 -5.35
CA LYS A 42 10.32 11.43 -5.59
C LYS A 42 9.61 12.05 -4.40
N HIS A 43 8.97 11.23 -3.56
CA HIS A 43 8.11 11.68 -2.48
C HIS A 43 8.66 11.33 -1.10
N SER A 44 9.95 11.03 -1.00
CA SER A 44 10.61 10.60 0.25
C SER A 44 11.46 11.71 0.88
N GLN A 45 11.03 12.97 0.79
CA GLN A 45 11.82 14.09 1.27
C GLN A 45 11.87 14.18 2.79
N ASN A 46 10.74 14.00 3.47
CA ASN A 46 10.64 14.10 4.93
C ASN A 46 10.52 12.74 5.60
N GLU A 47 10.09 11.74 4.87
CA GLU A 47 9.94 10.37 5.35
C GLU A 47 10.05 9.43 4.17
N GLU A 48 10.52 8.22 4.42
CA GLU A 48 10.62 7.22 3.37
C GLU A 48 9.23 6.71 2.98
N ARG A 49 8.88 6.88 1.72
CA ARG A 49 7.63 6.38 1.16
C ARG A 49 7.89 5.26 0.18
N TRP A 50 6.99 4.30 0.19
CA TRP A 50 7.04 3.13 -0.67
C TRP A 50 5.75 3.02 -1.46
N ILE A 51 5.84 2.40 -2.63
CA ILE A 51 4.70 2.09 -3.48
C ILE A 51 4.62 0.57 -3.54
N THR A 52 3.49 0.00 -3.12
CA THR A 52 3.27 -1.44 -3.21
C THR A 52 2.11 -1.72 -4.14
N ILE A 53 2.34 -2.60 -5.12
CA ILE A 53 1.30 -3.05 -6.04
C ILE A 53 1.02 -4.51 -5.70
N GLY A 54 -0.24 -4.83 -5.47
CA GLY A 54 -0.63 -6.19 -5.14
C GLY A 54 -2.13 -6.39 -5.17
N MET A 55 -2.54 -7.62 -4.96
CA MET A 55 -3.94 -8.01 -5.01
C MET A 55 -4.52 -8.01 -3.61
N ASP A 56 -5.69 -7.39 -3.45
CA ASP A 56 -6.42 -7.42 -2.18
C ASP A 56 -7.34 -8.65 -2.11
N LEU A 57 -8.04 -8.82 -0.98
CA LEU A 57 -8.93 -9.98 -0.79
C LEU A 57 -10.16 -9.96 -1.71
N LYS A 58 -10.47 -8.82 -2.32
CA LYS A 58 -11.55 -8.70 -3.31
C LYS A 58 -11.06 -8.92 -4.73
N THR A 59 -9.84 -9.43 -4.89
CA THR A 59 -9.21 -9.72 -6.18
C THR A 59 -8.98 -8.49 -7.07
N ARG A 60 -8.86 -7.32 -6.45
CA ARG A 60 -8.49 -6.09 -7.16
C ARG A 60 -7.00 -5.88 -7.05
N THR A 61 -6.35 -5.45 -8.13
CA THR A 61 -4.95 -5.03 -8.08
C THR A 61 -4.91 -3.57 -7.63
N LEU A 62 -4.28 -3.32 -6.48
CA LEU A 62 -4.22 -2.00 -5.87
C LEU A 62 -2.81 -1.46 -5.85
N VAL A 63 -2.71 -0.13 -5.82
CA VAL A 63 -1.45 0.60 -5.63
C VAL A 63 -1.56 1.33 -4.31
N ILE A 64 -0.68 0.99 -3.38
CA ILE A 64 -0.69 1.53 -2.02
C ILE A 64 0.53 2.42 -1.84
N ILE A 65 0.32 3.66 -1.43
CA ILE A 65 1.41 4.55 -1.01
C ILE A 65 1.47 4.47 0.52
N HIS A 66 2.63 4.18 1.06
CA HIS A 66 2.75 3.92 2.49
C HIS A 66 4.16 4.16 3.00
N THR A 67 4.29 4.25 4.32
CA THR A 67 5.60 4.18 4.99
C THR A 67 5.89 2.72 5.37
N PHE A 68 7.13 2.46 5.77
CA PHE A 68 7.55 1.11 6.10
C PHE A 68 8.67 1.23 7.12
N VAL A 69 8.33 1.13 8.40
CA VAL A 69 9.26 1.39 9.50
C VAL A 69 9.40 0.15 10.38
N SER A 70 10.63 -0.35 10.50
CA SER A 70 10.92 -1.45 11.40
C SER A 70 10.85 -0.95 12.85
N ILE A 71 10.05 -1.59 13.69
CA ILE A 71 9.95 -1.27 15.11
C ILE A 71 10.91 -2.17 15.91
N ASP A 72 10.94 -3.46 15.56
CA ASP A 72 11.85 -4.43 16.14
C ASP A 72 12.14 -5.53 15.12
N ASN A 73 12.82 -6.61 15.53
CA ASN A 73 13.23 -7.67 14.60
C ASN A 73 12.05 -8.40 13.93
N GLU A 74 10.87 -8.34 14.51
CA GLU A 74 9.71 -9.11 14.01
C GLU A 74 8.54 -8.23 13.61
N THR A 75 8.58 -6.92 13.91
CA THR A 75 7.45 -6.03 13.74
C THR A 75 7.79 -4.86 12.83
N THR A 76 6.96 -4.64 11.83
CA THR A 76 7.06 -3.51 10.91
C THR A 76 5.78 -2.70 10.97
N LYS A 77 5.91 -1.39 11.10
CA LYS A 77 4.79 -0.47 11.10
C LYS A 77 4.59 0.10 9.69
N ILE A 78 3.37 0.00 9.19
CA ILE A 78 2.99 0.52 7.89
C ILE A 78 1.92 1.57 8.09
N ARG A 79 2.20 2.82 7.69
CA ARG A 79 1.18 3.85 7.66
C ARG A 79 0.71 4.01 6.22
N ILE A 80 -0.57 3.72 5.99
CA ILE A 80 -1.16 3.84 4.65
C ILE A 80 -1.51 5.30 4.40
N ILE A 81 -1.05 5.81 3.26
CA ILE A 81 -1.24 7.22 2.86
C ILE A 81 -2.30 7.33 1.78
N SER A 82 -2.29 6.41 0.81
CA SER A 82 -3.32 6.35 -0.22
C SER A 82 -3.41 4.95 -0.79
N ALA A 83 -4.57 4.62 -1.36
CA ALA A 83 -4.80 3.32 -1.99
C ALA A 83 -5.75 3.53 -3.16
N ARG A 84 -5.38 3.01 -4.33
CA ARG A 84 -6.19 3.14 -5.54
C ARG A 84 -6.06 1.89 -6.39
N ARG A 85 -6.93 1.74 -7.36
CA ARG A 85 -6.81 0.64 -8.32
C ARG A 85 -5.64 0.89 -9.24
N ALA A 86 -4.97 -0.18 -9.62
CA ALA A 86 -3.85 -0.14 -10.56
C ALA A 86 -4.35 0.19 -11.96
N THR A 87 -3.54 0.96 -12.69
CA THR A 87 -3.74 1.16 -14.13
C THR A 87 -3.37 -0.13 -14.86
N LYS A 88 -3.70 -0.20 -16.17
CA LYS A 88 -3.32 -1.38 -16.98
C LYS A 88 -1.81 -1.59 -17.01
N LYS A 89 -1.06 -0.49 -17.09
CA LYS A 89 0.40 -0.56 -17.07
C LYS A 89 0.92 -1.10 -15.73
N GLU A 90 0.34 -0.66 -14.64
CA GLU A 90 0.72 -1.13 -13.31
C GLU A 90 0.33 -2.58 -13.09
N GLN A 91 -0.84 -3.00 -13.58
CA GLN A 91 -1.24 -4.41 -13.56
C GLN A 91 -0.23 -5.28 -14.30
N LYS A 92 0.25 -4.80 -15.43
CA LYS A 92 1.26 -5.52 -16.20
C LYS A 92 2.56 -5.65 -15.41
N MET A 93 3.00 -4.58 -14.76
CA MET A 93 4.18 -4.62 -13.89
C MET A 93 4.02 -5.69 -12.80
N TYR A 94 2.87 -5.73 -12.17
CA TYR A 94 2.57 -6.70 -11.13
C TYR A 94 2.61 -8.15 -11.67
N LEU A 95 2.01 -8.38 -12.83
CA LEU A 95 1.95 -9.72 -13.43
C LEU A 95 3.31 -10.22 -13.91
N GLU A 96 4.21 -9.32 -14.25
CA GLU A 96 5.56 -9.65 -14.72
C GLU A 96 6.59 -9.75 -13.59
N ASN A 97 6.17 -9.47 -12.39
CA ASN A 97 7.05 -9.48 -11.22
C ASN A 97 7.41 -10.89 -10.79
#